data_ca7214d09086dd5e05bd841c9cf1b049
#
_entry.id   ca7214d09086dd5e05bd841c9cf1b049
#
_cell.length_a   1.000
_cell.length_b   1.000
_cell.length_c   1.000
_cell.angle_alpha   90.00
_cell.angle_beta   90.00
_cell.angle_gamma   90.00
#
_symmetry.space_group_name_H-M   'P 1'
#
loop_
_entity.id
_entity.type
_entity.pdbx_description
1 polymer ?
#
loop_
_entity_poly.entity_id
_entity_poly.type
_entity_poly.pdbx_seq_one_letter_code
_entity_poly.pdbx_strand_id
1 'polypeptide(L)' 'MNDVNHPNHYTWRGTECTKAIEIMTSGASGADAMYIGNIVKYLYRYPAKGTPLKDLMKAKQYLDF' A
#
# COMPACT_ATOMS: atom_id res chain seq x y z
N MET A 1 -15.45 -13.97 2.38
CA MET A 1 -14.52 -14.58 3.31
C MET A 1 -13.11 -14.10 3.06
N ASN A 2 -12.41 -13.76 4.11
CA ASN A 2 -10.99 -13.49 3.98
C ASN A 2 -10.23 -14.76 3.83
N ASP A 3 -9.29 -14.77 2.93
CA ASP A 3 -8.33 -15.83 2.87
C ASP A 3 -6.93 -15.25 2.98
N VAL A 4 -5.93 -16.11 2.99
CA VAL A 4 -4.56 -15.67 3.18
C VAL A 4 -4.03 -14.82 2.03
N ASN A 5 -4.67 -14.92 0.86
CA ASN A 5 -4.20 -14.22 -0.33
C ASN A 5 -4.86 -12.86 -0.52
N HIS A 6 -6.04 -12.65 0.06
CA HIS A 6 -6.83 -11.46 -0.17
C HIS A 6 -7.43 -10.94 1.13
N PRO A 7 -6.61 -10.47 2.09
CA PRO A 7 -7.13 -9.87 3.32
C PRO A 7 -7.97 -8.64 3.02
N ASN A 8 -8.99 -8.40 3.83
CA ASN A 8 -9.92 -7.29 3.63
C ASN A 8 -9.24 -5.94 3.48
N HIS A 9 -8.23 -5.67 4.29
CA HIS A 9 -7.57 -4.36 4.24
C HIS A 9 -6.73 -4.15 2.98
N TYR A 10 -6.63 -5.18 2.12
CA TYR A 10 -5.96 -5.07 0.82
C TYR A 10 -6.94 -5.08 -0.36
N THR A 11 -8.23 -5.31 -0.10
CA THR A 11 -9.22 -5.42 -1.17
C THR A 11 -10.46 -4.55 -0.95
N TRP A 12 -10.52 -3.79 0.13
CA TRP A 12 -11.72 -3.07 0.54
C TRP A 12 -12.13 -1.96 -0.44
N ARG A 13 -11.19 -1.47 -1.26
CA ARG A 13 -11.46 -0.42 -2.24
C ARG A 13 -11.98 -0.96 -3.57
N GLY A 14 -12.30 -2.25 -3.65
CA GLY A 14 -12.76 -2.86 -4.90
C GLY A 14 -11.64 -3.20 -5.87
N THR A 15 -10.39 -2.90 -5.52
CA THR A 15 -9.20 -3.24 -6.29
C THR A 15 -8.18 -3.78 -5.33
N GLU A 16 -7.49 -4.84 -5.70
CA GLU A 16 -6.46 -5.39 -4.85
C GLU A 16 -5.30 -4.41 -4.70
N CYS A 17 -4.73 -4.37 -3.50
CA CYS A 17 -3.61 -3.50 -3.20
C CYS A 17 -2.43 -3.74 -4.16
N THR A 18 -2.16 -5.02 -4.48
CA THR A 18 -1.08 -5.34 -5.40
C THR A 18 -1.29 -4.72 -6.78
N LYS A 19 -2.55 -4.66 -7.23
CA LYS A 19 -2.86 -4.03 -8.51
C LYS A 19 -2.60 -2.52 -8.46
N ALA A 20 -2.98 -1.88 -7.36
CA ALA A 20 -2.70 -0.46 -7.16
C ALA A 20 -1.18 -0.20 -7.17
N ILE A 21 -0.40 -1.06 -6.52
CA ILE A 21 1.05 -0.95 -6.51
C ILE A 21 1.61 -1.09 -7.94
N GLU A 22 1.12 -2.06 -8.70
CA GLU A 22 1.56 -2.24 -10.09
C GLU A 22 1.37 -0.96 -10.90
N ILE A 23 0.18 -0.38 -10.80
CA ILE A 23 -0.15 0.83 -11.56
C ILE A 23 0.74 1.99 -11.14
N MET A 24 0.90 2.18 -9.83
CA MET A 24 1.63 3.33 -9.29
C MET A 24 3.14 3.21 -9.46
N THR A 25 3.66 1.99 -9.58
CA THR A 25 5.10 1.79 -9.78
C THR A 25 5.48 1.69 -11.25
N SER A 26 4.50 1.77 -12.15
CA SER A 26 4.76 1.73 -13.59
C SER A 26 5.70 2.87 -13.97
N GLY A 27 6.79 2.53 -14.65
CA GLY A 27 7.79 3.52 -15.03
C GLY A 27 8.87 3.77 -13.99
N ALA A 28 8.73 3.22 -12.78
CA ALA A 28 9.76 3.32 -11.76
C ALA A 28 10.60 2.04 -11.73
N SER A 29 11.78 2.11 -11.14
CA SER A 29 12.66 0.95 -11.03
C SER A 29 13.51 1.04 -9.77
N GLY A 30 14.11 -0.09 -9.39
CA GLY A 30 15.01 -0.15 -8.26
C GLY A 30 14.39 0.30 -6.95
N ALA A 31 15.15 1.08 -6.18
CA ALA A 31 14.70 1.55 -4.88
C ALA A 31 13.46 2.44 -4.99
N ASP A 32 13.35 3.23 -6.05
CA ASP A 32 12.18 4.09 -6.26
C ASP A 32 10.90 3.27 -6.33
N ALA A 33 10.91 2.17 -7.09
CA ALA A 33 9.74 1.30 -7.20
C ALA A 33 9.37 0.72 -5.84
N MET A 34 10.37 0.33 -5.05
CA MET A 34 10.14 -0.23 -3.71
C MET A 34 9.52 0.81 -2.79
N TYR A 35 10.04 2.03 -2.79
CA TYR A 35 9.50 3.10 -1.93
C TYR A 35 8.08 3.44 -2.33
N ILE A 36 7.81 3.61 -3.62
CA ILE A 36 6.47 3.90 -4.12
C ILE A 36 5.51 2.78 -3.72
N GLY A 37 5.93 1.52 -3.91
CA GLY A 37 5.10 0.37 -3.56
C GLY A 37 4.71 0.35 -2.08
N ASN A 38 5.67 0.65 -1.19
CA ASN A 38 5.38 0.72 0.24
C ASN A 38 4.47 1.89 0.60
N ILE A 39 4.66 3.04 -0.02
CA ILE A 39 3.80 4.20 0.19
C ILE A 39 2.36 3.86 -0.22
N VAL A 40 2.19 3.30 -1.41
CA VAL A 40 0.88 2.91 -1.92
C VAL A 40 0.21 1.91 -0.98
N LYS A 41 0.97 0.91 -0.52
CA LYS A 41 0.46 -0.10 0.39
C LYS A 41 -0.12 0.53 1.66
N TYR A 42 0.61 1.43 2.29
CA TYR A 42 0.15 2.05 3.53
C TYR A 42 -1.02 3.00 3.30
N LEU A 43 -1.01 3.76 2.21
CA LEU A 43 -2.13 4.64 1.88
C LEU A 43 -3.38 3.85 1.51
N TYR A 44 -3.21 2.73 0.83
CA TYR A 44 -4.34 1.90 0.41
C TYR A 44 -5.09 1.35 1.63
N ARG A 45 -4.37 0.84 2.61
CA ARG A 45 -4.96 0.08 3.71
C ARG A 45 -5.27 0.88 4.98
N TYR A 46 -4.75 2.11 5.10
CA TYR A 46 -4.80 2.81 6.38
C TYR A 46 -6.21 3.00 6.93
N PRO A 47 -7.25 3.26 6.11
CA PRO A 47 -8.59 3.47 6.70
C PRO A 47 -9.25 2.17 7.12
N ALA A 48 -8.86 1.04 6.55
CA ALA A 48 -9.49 -0.26 6.82
C ALA A 48 -8.79 -1.03 7.93
N LYS A 49 -7.53 -0.71 8.19
CA LYS A 49 -6.75 -1.36 9.24
C LYS A 49 -6.89 -0.56 10.52
N GLY A 50 -6.80 -1.21 11.67
CA GLY A 50 -7.03 -0.58 12.97
C GLY A 50 -5.93 0.38 13.45
N THR A 51 -4.98 0.77 12.60
CA THR A 51 -3.85 1.61 12.99
C THR A 51 -3.59 2.71 11.96
N PRO A 52 -4.59 3.60 11.71
CA PRO A 52 -4.46 4.57 10.62
C PRO A 52 -3.30 5.55 10.76
N LEU A 53 -3.09 6.09 11.95
CA LEU A 53 -2.00 7.04 12.16
C LEU A 53 -0.65 6.38 11.94
N LYS A 54 -0.50 5.16 12.43
CA LYS A 54 0.76 4.42 12.28
C LYS A 54 1.08 4.17 10.81
N ASP A 55 0.07 3.79 10.02
CA ASP A 55 0.27 3.53 8.59
C ASP A 55 0.62 4.81 7.83
N LEU A 56 0.00 5.94 8.18
CA LEU A 56 0.33 7.22 7.56
C LEU A 56 1.75 7.65 7.91
N MET A 57 2.20 7.40 9.14
CA MET A 57 3.57 7.69 9.54
C MET A 57 4.58 6.83 8.79
N LYS A 58 4.23 5.58 8.53
CA LYS A 58 5.09 4.70 7.73
C LYS A 58 5.18 5.18 6.29
N ALA A 59 4.06 5.59 5.70
CA ALA A 59 4.06 6.16 4.36
C ALA A 59 4.96 7.39 4.28
N LYS A 60 4.86 8.27 5.28
CA LYS A 60 5.70 9.46 5.35
C LYS A 60 7.17 9.09 5.41
N GLN A 61 7.53 8.07 6.19
CA GLN A 61 8.91 7.63 6.31
C GLN A 61 9.49 7.21 4.96
N TYR A 62 8.71 6.52 4.14
CA TYR A 62 9.16 6.12 2.82
C TYR A 62 9.27 7.30 1.86
N LEU A 63 8.43 8.32 2.04
CA LEU A 63 8.55 9.56 1.26
C LEU A 63 9.83 10.32 1.59
N ASP A 64 10.34 10.16 2.81
CA ASP A 64 11.55 10.83 3.24
C ASP A 64 12.84 10.16 2.72
N PHE A 65 12.73 8.97 2.16
CA PHE A 65 13.86 8.34 1.52
C PHE A 65 14.07 8.92 0.12
#